data_56dc044c7030711777f73527869c185a
#
_entry.id   56dc044c7030711777f73527869c185a
#
_cell.length_a   1.000
_cell.length_b   1.000
_cell.length_c   1.000
_cell.angle_alpha   90.00
_cell.angle_beta   90.00
_cell.angle_gamma   90.00
#
_symmetry.space_group_name_H-M   'P 1'
#
loop_
_entity.id
_entity.type
_entity.pdbx_description
1 polymer ?
#
loop_
_entity_poly.entity_id
_entity_poly.type
_entity_poly.pdbx_seq_one_letter_code
_entity_poly.pdbx_strand_id
1 'polypeptide(L)'
;PGMQAFIRKFVNLQQNEFLDGSQILLLGELNCADLQQQSQNADVATLRSLCAEIDLRLEPVLLAIFEAGLTPIVIGGGHNNSLPLLSALAKNQQQAVNCINLDPHADFRLLEGRHSGNGFSYAHHAGYLQHYFVLGLHELKNSAATLAQLQQAGAEYCSYQRIFVRQELSYQQALEQCIDVVVQGDGDIGIEVDTDSISLMPVSAFTNCGISVQSAEQFVYQLARLPRSRYLHLAEAAPAQHPSGLSAGLNEAGQVLCALVFAFIQGKQHQAQAI
;
A
#
# COMPACT_ATOMS: atom_id res chain seq x y z
N PRO A 1 15.29 1.41 -4.46
CA PRO A 1 15.39 0.15 -5.23
C PRO A 1 14.06 -0.31 -5.82
N GLY A 2 12.93 -0.24 -5.07
CA GLY A 2 11.60 -0.64 -5.58
C GLY A 2 11.17 0.20 -6.78
N MET A 3 11.27 1.52 -6.71
CA MET A 3 11.00 2.42 -7.82
C MET A 3 11.87 2.12 -9.06
N GLN A 4 13.17 1.83 -8.87
CA GLN A 4 14.05 1.44 -9.99
C GLN A 4 13.61 0.13 -10.64
N ALA A 5 13.17 -0.85 -9.84
CA ALA A 5 12.64 -2.12 -10.36
C ALA A 5 11.41 -1.87 -11.24
N PHE A 6 10.48 -1.07 -10.73
CA PHE A 6 9.26 -0.69 -11.44
C PHE A 6 9.56 0.03 -12.76
N ILE A 7 10.29 1.14 -12.73
CA ILE A 7 10.54 1.98 -13.92
C ILE A 7 11.23 1.19 -15.02
N ARG A 8 12.23 0.34 -14.68
CA ARG A 8 12.93 -0.51 -15.68
C ARG A 8 12.00 -1.43 -16.47
N LYS A 9 10.89 -1.84 -15.88
CA LYS A 9 9.89 -2.68 -16.53
C LYS A 9 8.79 -1.86 -17.17
N PHE A 10 8.26 -0.88 -16.45
CA PHE A 10 7.09 -0.12 -16.85
C PHE A 10 7.29 0.64 -18.16
N VAL A 11 8.44 1.31 -18.33
CA VAL A 11 8.73 2.08 -19.56
C VAL A 11 8.96 1.19 -20.80
N ASN A 12 9.08 -0.13 -20.62
CA ASN A 12 9.21 -1.11 -21.70
C ASN A 12 7.91 -1.87 -21.99
N LEU A 13 6.80 -1.53 -21.30
CA LEU A 13 5.50 -2.15 -21.60
C LEU A 13 5.02 -1.71 -22.99
N GLN A 14 4.32 -2.62 -23.66
CA GLN A 14 3.81 -2.36 -25.00
C GLN A 14 2.46 -1.64 -24.90
N GLN A 15 2.33 -0.51 -25.56
CA GLN A 15 1.04 0.16 -25.75
C GLN A 15 0.16 -0.71 -26.67
N ASN A 16 -1.08 -0.92 -26.26
CA ASN A 16 -2.08 -1.68 -27.03
C ASN A 16 -3.51 -1.30 -26.53
N GLU A 17 -4.52 -2.06 -26.94
CA GLU A 17 -5.90 -1.85 -26.53
C GLU A 17 -6.17 -1.95 -25.02
N PHE A 18 -5.24 -2.56 -24.24
CA PHE A 18 -5.36 -2.73 -22.80
C PHE A 18 -4.56 -1.71 -21.98
N LEU A 19 -3.60 -1.02 -22.60
CA LEU A 19 -2.75 -0.02 -21.94
C LEU A 19 -2.50 1.17 -22.85
N ASP A 20 -3.10 2.31 -22.49
CA ASP A 20 -2.85 3.61 -23.14
C ASP A 20 -1.91 4.47 -22.26
N GLY A 21 -0.67 4.59 -22.70
CA GLY A 21 0.36 5.39 -22.00
C GLY A 21 0.08 6.90 -21.98
N SER A 22 -0.81 7.40 -22.86
CA SER A 22 -1.17 8.82 -22.91
C SER A 22 -1.94 9.30 -21.66
N GLN A 23 -2.53 8.38 -20.92
CA GLN A 23 -3.27 8.65 -19.67
C GLN A 23 -2.37 8.60 -18.43
N ILE A 24 -1.07 8.37 -18.59
CA ILE A 24 -0.15 8.14 -17.47
C ILE A 24 0.92 9.24 -17.44
N LEU A 25 1.03 9.90 -16.29
CA LEU A 25 2.06 10.90 -16.03
C LEU A 25 3.11 10.33 -15.05
N LEU A 26 4.36 10.23 -15.49
CA LEU A 26 5.48 9.88 -14.62
C LEU A 26 6.04 11.16 -13.99
N LEU A 27 5.76 11.40 -12.71
CA LEU A 27 6.21 12.60 -12.00
C LEU A 27 7.68 12.54 -11.58
N GLY A 28 8.21 11.33 -11.32
CA GLY A 28 9.58 11.14 -10.84
C GLY A 28 9.64 10.52 -9.45
N GLU A 29 10.67 10.84 -8.69
CA GLU A 29 10.86 10.30 -7.34
C GLU A 29 11.13 11.39 -6.30
N LEU A 30 10.67 11.16 -5.07
CA LEU A 30 11.02 11.99 -3.92
C LEU A 30 12.46 11.68 -3.50
N ASN A 31 13.33 12.67 -3.57
CA ASN A 31 14.71 12.49 -3.16
C ASN A 31 14.83 12.49 -1.63
N CYS A 32 15.23 11.33 -1.08
CA CYS A 32 15.51 11.12 0.35
C CYS A 32 16.95 10.63 0.59
N ALA A 33 17.89 10.87 -0.35
CA ALA A 33 19.26 10.38 -0.25
C ALA A 33 19.99 10.94 0.97
N ASP A 34 19.71 12.18 1.35
CA ASP A 34 20.22 12.82 2.58
C ASP A 34 19.75 12.11 3.85
N LEU A 35 18.46 11.75 3.91
CA LEU A 35 17.89 11.00 5.04
C LEU A 35 18.44 9.58 5.10
N GLN A 36 18.58 8.93 3.94
CA GLN A 36 19.20 7.61 3.84
C GLN A 36 20.65 7.62 4.34
N GLN A 37 21.43 8.67 4.02
CA GLN A 37 22.79 8.81 4.55
C GLN A 37 22.77 8.99 6.07
N GLN A 38 21.89 9.83 6.61
CA GLN A 38 21.75 10.06 8.05
C GLN A 38 21.29 8.82 8.81
N SER A 39 20.54 7.91 8.18
CA SER A 39 20.05 6.68 8.80
C SER A 39 21.14 5.63 9.04
N GLN A 40 22.30 5.77 8.41
CA GLN A 40 23.41 4.83 8.57
C GLN A 40 23.94 4.87 10.02
N ASN A 41 23.85 3.74 10.72
CA ASN A 41 24.25 3.59 12.11
C ASN A 41 23.50 4.50 13.12
N ALA A 42 22.35 5.06 12.72
CA ALA A 42 21.52 5.88 13.59
C ALA A 42 20.81 5.03 14.65
N ASP A 43 20.55 5.62 15.81
CA ASP A 43 19.74 5.00 16.85
C ASP A 43 18.24 5.02 16.46
N VAL A 44 17.42 4.28 17.21
CA VAL A 44 15.97 4.15 16.92
C VAL A 44 15.25 5.50 16.97
N ALA A 45 15.62 6.39 17.88
CA ALA A 45 15.00 7.71 18.01
C ALA A 45 15.27 8.57 16.77
N THR A 46 16.52 8.57 16.30
CA THR A 46 16.92 9.24 15.06
C THR A 46 16.19 8.64 13.84
N LEU A 47 16.14 7.31 13.70
CA LEU A 47 15.42 6.65 12.60
C LEU A 47 13.93 7.04 12.57
N ARG A 48 13.28 7.13 13.73
CA ARG A 48 11.89 7.57 13.85
C ARG A 48 11.71 9.04 13.43
N SER A 49 12.66 9.91 13.79
CA SER A 49 12.66 11.31 13.37
C SER A 49 12.85 11.46 11.86
N LEU A 50 13.76 10.69 11.27
CA LEU A 50 13.97 10.66 9.82
C LEU A 50 12.73 10.14 9.06
N CYS A 51 12.02 9.15 9.63
CA CYS A 51 10.76 8.68 9.08
C CYS A 51 9.69 9.79 9.09
N ALA A 52 9.57 10.54 10.18
CA ALA A 52 8.68 11.70 10.26
C ALA A 52 9.05 12.80 9.25
N GLU A 53 10.34 12.99 8.97
CA GLU A 53 10.79 13.92 7.94
C GLU A 53 10.38 13.48 6.53
N ILE A 54 10.37 12.17 6.24
CA ILE A 54 9.84 11.64 4.99
C ILE A 54 8.35 11.99 4.85
N ASP A 55 7.56 11.81 5.91
CA ASP A 55 6.14 12.16 5.93
C ASP A 55 5.93 13.65 5.55
N LEU A 56 6.73 14.55 6.14
CA LEU A 56 6.67 16.00 5.89
C LEU A 56 7.04 16.38 4.45
N ARG A 57 7.96 15.64 3.82
CA ARG A 57 8.36 15.88 2.42
C ARG A 57 7.35 15.32 1.42
N LEU A 58 6.74 14.19 1.73
CA LEU A 58 5.85 13.47 0.82
C LEU A 58 4.44 14.08 0.81
N GLU A 59 3.90 14.46 1.96
CA GLU A 59 2.53 14.96 2.08
C GLU A 59 2.22 16.13 1.13
N PRO A 60 3.02 17.23 1.05
CA PRO A 60 2.71 18.34 0.16
C PRO A 60 2.73 17.96 -1.31
N VAL A 61 3.57 17.00 -1.72
CA VAL A 61 3.59 16.49 -3.10
C VAL A 61 2.29 15.76 -3.41
N LEU A 62 1.83 14.89 -2.50
CA LEU A 62 0.58 14.15 -2.65
C LEU A 62 -0.63 15.08 -2.66
N LEU A 63 -0.65 16.07 -1.78
CA LEU A 63 -1.71 17.07 -1.73
C LEU A 63 -1.84 17.81 -3.07
N ALA A 64 -0.72 18.27 -3.64
CA ALA A 64 -0.71 18.93 -4.94
C ALA A 64 -1.22 18.01 -6.07
N ILE A 65 -0.93 16.70 -6.01
CA ILE A 65 -1.46 15.71 -6.99
C ILE A 65 -2.98 15.59 -6.85
N PHE A 66 -3.50 15.47 -5.62
CA PHE A 66 -4.94 15.40 -5.38
C PHE A 66 -5.67 16.70 -5.76
N GLU A 67 -5.10 17.86 -5.44
CA GLU A 67 -5.64 19.17 -5.83
C GLU A 67 -5.70 19.36 -7.36
N ALA A 68 -4.78 18.75 -8.09
CA ALA A 68 -4.80 18.70 -9.55
C ALA A 68 -5.84 17.74 -10.12
N GLY A 69 -6.62 17.03 -9.28
CA GLY A 69 -7.62 16.03 -9.70
C GLY A 69 -7.01 14.74 -10.24
N LEU A 70 -5.72 14.48 -9.97
CA LEU A 70 -5.02 13.29 -10.42
C LEU A 70 -5.10 12.16 -9.39
N THR A 71 -4.94 10.94 -9.86
CA THR A 71 -4.92 9.72 -9.04
C THR A 71 -3.48 9.24 -8.87
N PRO A 72 -2.83 9.43 -7.71
CA PRO A 72 -1.46 8.99 -7.51
C PRO A 72 -1.34 7.47 -7.43
N ILE A 73 -0.28 6.95 -8.03
CA ILE A 73 0.26 5.62 -7.80
C ILE A 73 1.65 5.80 -7.19
N VAL A 74 1.78 5.43 -5.91
CA VAL A 74 3.04 5.57 -5.16
C VAL A 74 3.75 4.23 -5.13
N ILE A 75 4.98 4.19 -5.61
CA ILE A 75 5.79 2.98 -5.68
C ILE A 75 6.95 3.08 -4.71
N GLY A 76 6.94 2.23 -3.73
CA GLY A 76 8.07 2.03 -2.83
C GLY A 76 8.09 2.96 -1.63
N GLY A 77 9.24 2.92 -0.98
CA GLY A 77 9.42 3.29 0.39
C GLY A 77 8.86 2.22 1.33
N GLY A 78 8.99 2.48 2.60
CA GLY A 78 8.35 1.67 3.64
C GLY A 78 6.87 2.02 3.79
N HIS A 79 6.14 1.18 4.48
CA HIS A 79 4.69 1.37 4.68
C HIS A 79 4.35 2.59 5.59
N ASN A 80 5.37 3.27 6.12
CA ASN A 80 5.20 4.58 6.75
C ASN A 80 4.52 5.60 5.83
N ASN A 81 4.68 5.50 4.51
CA ASN A 81 4.08 6.41 3.53
C ASN A 81 2.54 6.39 3.53
N SER A 82 1.90 5.42 4.17
CA SER A 82 0.44 5.39 4.36
C SER A 82 -0.06 6.63 5.13
N LEU A 83 0.69 7.14 6.12
CA LEU A 83 0.28 8.34 6.84
C LEU A 83 0.19 9.58 5.93
N PRO A 84 1.24 10.01 5.20
CA PRO A 84 1.15 11.16 4.32
C PRO A 84 0.13 10.99 3.17
N LEU A 85 -0.10 9.75 2.69
CA LEU A 85 -1.15 9.47 1.69
C LEU A 85 -2.55 9.72 2.25
N LEU A 86 -2.86 9.14 3.40
CA LEU A 86 -4.16 9.31 4.06
C LEU A 86 -4.38 10.76 4.51
N SER A 87 -3.35 11.41 5.05
CA SER A 87 -3.38 12.81 5.46
C SER A 87 -3.65 13.75 4.28
N ALA A 88 -2.90 13.61 3.19
CA ALA A 88 -3.07 14.45 2.01
C ALA A 88 -4.46 14.29 1.39
N LEU A 89 -4.95 13.04 1.26
CA LEU A 89 -6.28 12.77 0.72
C LEU A 89 -7.36 13.32 1.64
N ALA A 90 -7.28 13.10 2.95
CA ALA A 90 -8.24 13.61 3.93
C ALA A 90 -8.30 15.15 3.94
N LYS A 91 -7.15 15.83 3.84
CA LYS A 91 -7.07 17.28 3.74
C LYS A 91 -7.67 17.81 2.44
N ASN A 92 -7.39 17.17 1.31
CA ASN A 92 -7.96 17.53 0.02
C ASN A 92 -9.49 17.42 0.02
N GLN A 93 -10.03 16.34 0.59
CA GLN A 93 -11.47 16.07 0.64
C GLN A 93 -12.18 16.74 1.84
N GLN A 94 -11.41 17.28 2.79
CA GLN A 94 -11.93 17.80 4.08
C GLN A 94 -12.78 16.77 4.86
N GLN A 95 -12.42 15.49 4.70
CA GLN A 95 -13.13 14.35 5.27
C GLN A 95 -12.16 13.20 5.54
N ALA A 96 -12.46 12.39 6.58
CA ALA A 96 -11.71 11.16 6.84
C ALA A 96 -11.83 10.16 5.69
N VAL A 97 -10.77 9.40 5.46
CA VAL A 97 -10.61 8.44 4.37
C VAL A 97 -10.86 7.03 4.86
N ASN A 98 -11.37 6.17 4.00
CA ASN A 98 -11.41 4.73 4.22
C ASN A 98 -10.20 4.07 3.58
N CYS A 99 -9.72 2.97 4.12
CA CYS A 99 -8.53 2.31 3.60
C CYS A 99 -8.63 0.80 3.68
N ILE A 100 -8.21 0.13 2.61
CA ILE A 100 -7.98 -1.31 2.60
C ILE A 100 -6.50 -1.56 2.41
N ASN A 101 -5.96 -2.43 3.27
CA ASN A 101 -4.56 -2.84 3.24
C ASN A 101 -4.44 -4.34 3.01
N LEU A 102 -3.73 -4.74 1.96
CA LEU A 102 -3.32 -6.12 1.73
C LEU A 102 -1.96 -6.32 2.40
N ASP A 103 -1.95 -6.95 3.58
CA ASP A 103 -0.78 -6.96 4.44
C ASP A 103 -0.82 -8.13 5.45
N PRO A 104 0.28 -8.84 5.68
CA PRO A 104 0.37 -9.80 6.77
C PRO A 104 0.49 -9.14 8.15
N HIS A 105 0.78 -7.84 8.22
CA HIS A 105 0.86 -7.03 9.42
C HIS A 105 -0.34 -6.09 9.52
N ALA A 106 -0.69 -5.68 10.72
CA ALA A 106 -1.76 -4.69 10.93
C ALA A 106 -1.30 -3.25 10.68
N ASP A 107 0.00 -2.99 10.78
CA ASP A 107 0.65 -1.68 10.74
C ASP A 107 -0.05 -0.61 11.60
N PHE A 108 -0.59 -1.10 12.73
CA PHE A 108 -1.40 -0.35 13.69
C PHE A 108 -0.78 -0.36 15.09
N ARG A 109 0.58 -0.27 15.16
CA ARG A 109 1.32 -0.24 16.42
C ARG A 109 1.16 1.10 17.15
N LEU A 110 1.63 1.16 18.41
CA LEU A 110 1.56 2.34 19.27
C LEU A 110 2.18 3.60 18.62
N LEU A 111 1.76 4.77 19.10
CA LEU A 111 2.29 6.08 18.71
C LEU A 111 3.64 6.33 19.42
N GLU A 112 4.62 5.50 19.15
CA GLU A 112 5.94 5.48 19.79
C GLU A 112 7.05 6.17 18.97
N GLY A 113 6.68 7.06 18.06
CA GLY A 113 7.51 7.66 17.03
C GLY A 113 7.31 6.95 15.68
N ARG A 114 7.56 7.65 14.57
CA ARG A 114 7.18 7.18 13.24
C ARG A 114 8.05 6.02 12.74
N HIS A 115 7.40 5.00 12.20
CA HIS A 115 8.02 3.87 11.47
C HIS A 115 6.98 3.18 10.58
N SER A 116 7.40 2.20 9.76
CA SER A 116 6.50 1.51 8.82
C SER A 116 5.29 0.85 9.50
N GLY A 117 5.45 0.24 10.67
CA GLY A 117 4.39 -0.48 11.36
C GLY A 117 3.37 0.37 12.14
N ASN A 118 3.29 1.70 11.92
CA ASN A 118 2.32 2.55 12.64
C ASN A 118 1.72 3.70 11.81
N GLY A 119 1.78 3.62 10.50
CA GLY A 119 1.21 4.64 9.62
C GLY A 119 -0.28 4.82 9.84
N PHE A 120 -1.01 3.72 9.88
CA PHE A 120 -2.47 3.73 10.03
C PHE A 120 -2.93 4.15 11.44
N SER A 121 -2.22 3.79 12.50
CA SER A 121 -2.56 4.24 13.86
C SER A 121 -2.38 5.75 14.02
N TYR A 122 -1.31 6.34 13.44
CA TYR A 122 -1.14 7.78 13.40
C TYR A 122 -2.23 8.47 12.57
N ALA A 123 -2.59 7.94 11.41
CA ALA A 123 -3.66 8.48 10.57
C ALA A 123 -5.02 8.43 11.29
N HIS A 124 -5.34 7.31 11.95
CA HIS A 124 -6.56 7.18 12.75
C HIS A 124 -6.59 8.16 13.92
N HIS A 125 -5.52 8.26 14.69
CA HIS A 125 -5.42 9.19 15.83
C HIS A 125 -5.57 10.66 15.41
N ALA A 126 -5.05 11.02 14.24
CA ALA A 126 -5.16 12.37 13.67
C ALA A 126 -6.53 12.64 13.02
N GLY A 127 -7.44 11.67 12.95
CA GLY A 127 -8.76 11.80 12.35
C GLY A 127 -8.76 11.76 10.81
N TYR A 128 -7.69 11.27 10.18
CA TYR A 128 -7.61 11.12 8.73
C TYR A 128 -8.17 9.78 8.24
N LEU A 129 -8.17 8.74 9.08
CA LEU A 129 -8.63 7.40 8.75
C LEU A 129 -9.88 7.05 9.54
N GLN A 130 -10.96 6.65 8.84
CA GLN A 130 -12.25 6.28 9.43
C GLN A 130 -12.44 4.76 9.45
N HIS A 131 -12.61 4.14 8.29
CA HIS A 131 -12.74 2.69 8.16
C HIS A 131 -11.43 2.09 7.66
N TYR A 132 -10.94 1.10 8.38
CA TYR A 132 -9.71 0.40 8.03
C TYR A 132 -9.93 -1.11 8.03
N PHE A 133 -9.56 -1.76 6.93
CA PHE A 133 -9.63 -3.20 6.81
C PHE A 133 -8.27 -3.78 6.39
N VAL A 134 -7.80 -4.82 7.07
CA VAL A 134 -6.59 -5.56 6.70
C VAL A 134 -6.97 -6.92 6.12
N LEU A 135 -6.70 -7.13 4.85
CA LEU A 135 -6.87 -8.42 4.18
C LEU A 135 -5.55 -9.21 4.17
N GLY A 136 -5.60 -10.45 4.57
CA GLY A 136 -4.42 -11.31 4.58
C GLY A 136 -3.55 -11.20 5.83
N LEU A 137 -4.01 -10.49 6.87
CA LEU A 137 -3.32 -10.40 8.16
C LEU A 137 -2.87 -11.78 8.65
N HIS A 138 -1.58 -11.93 8.97
CA HIS A 138 -1.04 -13.22 9.40
C HIS A 138 -1.07 -13.36 10.91
N GLU A 139 -1.75 -14.39 11.42
CA GLU A 139 -2.02 -14.58 12.86
C GLU A 139 -0.74 -14.66 13.73
N LEU A 140 0.39 -15.07 13.15
CA LEU A 140 1.67 -15.18 13.88
C LEU A 140 2.57 -13.94 13.75
N LYS A 141 2.18 -12.94 12.96
CA LYS A 141 2.99 -11.73 12.72
C LYS A 141 2.47 -10.48 13.46
N ASN A 142 1.42 -10.65 14.27
CA ASN A 142 0.78 -9.55 14.98
C ASN A 142 0.71 -9.85 16.48
N SER A 143 1.14 -8.90 17.31
CA SER A 143 1.06 -9.03 18.76
C SER A 143 -0.39 -8.90 19.26
N ALA A 144 -0.70 -9.50 20.40
CA ALA A 144 -2.00 -9.34 21.04
C ALA A 144 -2.32 -7.85 21.31
N ALA A 145 -1.31 -7.05 21.67
CA ALA A 145 -1.47 -5.62 21.90
C ALA A 145 -1.87 -4.86 20.60
N THR A 146 -1.23 -5.19 19.47
CA THR A 146 -1.57 -4.58 18.17
C THR A 146 -2.99 -4.94 17.73
N LEU A 147 -3.37 -6.22 17.88
CA LEU A 147 -4.74 -6.67 17.55
C LEU A 147 -5.80 -6.01 18.44
N ALA A 148 -5.51 -5.84 19.74
CA ALA A 148 -6.40 -5.13 20.64
C ALA A 148 -6.56 -3.64 20.26
N GLN A 149 -5.48 -2.97 19.85
CA GLN A 149 -5.55 -1.59 19.35
C GLN A 149 -6.39 -1.49 18.08
N LEU A 150 -6.19 -2.41 17.13
CA LEU A 150 -6.96 -2.47 15.90
C LEU A 150 -8.46 -2.58 16.20
N GLN A 151 -8.83 -3.50 17.09
CA GLN A 151 -10.22 -3.70 17.52
C GLN A 151 -10.79 -2.46 18.25
N GLN A 152 -10.02 -1.82 19.12
CA GLN A 152 -10.44 -0.61 19.84
C GLN A 152 -10.69 0.58 18.89
N ALA A 153 -9.95 0.63 17.79
CA ALA A 153 -10.14 1.63 16.73
C ALA A 153 -11.35 1.33 15.82
N GLY A 154 -12.05 0.21 16.01
CA GLY A 154 -13.13 -0.22 15.13
C GLY A 154 -12.67 -0.71 13.77
N ALA A 155 -11.38 -1.01 13.62
CA ALA A 155 -10.83 -1.56 12.40
C ALA A 155 -11.04 -3.07 12.34
N GLU A 156 -11.17 -3.61 11.12
CA GLU A 156 -11.47 -5.01 10.87
C GLU A 156 -10.36 -5.70 10.10
N TYR A 157 -10.36 -7.02 10.11
CA TYR A 157 -9.41 -7.81 9.32
C TYR A 157 -9.95 -9.20 8.98
N CYS A 158 -9.42 -9.76 7.91
CA CYS A 158 -9.57 -11.18 7.58
C CYS A 158 -8.18 -11.81 7.48
N SER A 159 -7.92 -12.84 8.32
CA SER A 159 -6.58 -13.43 8.37
C SER A 159 -6.30 -14.35 7.18
N TYR A 160 -5.03 -14.44 6.80
CA TYR A 160 -4.51 -15.40 5.82
C TYR A 160 -4.93 -16.84 6.19
N GLN A 161 -4.85 -17.19 7.48
CA GLN A 161 -5.18 -18.53 7.96
C GLN A 161 -6.66 -18.86 7.83
N ARG A 162 -7.56 -17.90 8.00
CA ARG A 162 -9.00 -18.11 7.76
C ARG A 162 -9.29 -18.46 6.30
N ILE A 163 -8.61 -17.79 5.37
CA ILE A 163 -8.84 -17.95 3.93
C ILE A 163 -8.15 -19.22 3.42
N PHE A 164 -6.83 -19.33 3.60
CA PHE A 164 -6.00 -20.31 2.88
C PHE A 164 -5.69 -21.58 3.67
N VAL A 165 -5.74 -21.53 5.01
CA VAL A 165 -5.42 -22.67 5.86
C VAL A 165 -6.68 -23.37 6.35
N ARG A 166 -7.57 -22.64 7.02
CA ARG A 166 -8.82 -23.20 7.58
C ARG A 166 -9.97 -23.22 6.58
N GLN A 167 -9.86 -22.45 5.49
CA GLN A 167 -10.89 -22.35 4.45
C GLN A 167 -12.28 -22.02 4.99
N GLU A 168 -12.35 -21.15 6.00
CA GLU A 168 -13.61 -20.69 6.61
C GLU A 168 -14.43 -19.83 5.62
N LEU A 169 -13.77 -19.20 4.68
CA LEU A 169 -14.33 -18.44 3.57
C LEU A 169 -13.37 -18.47 2.39
N SER A 170 -13.90 -18.27 1.19
CA SER A 170 -13.08 -18.11 -0.01
C SER A 170 -12.39 -16.75 -0.03
N TYR A 171 -11.32 -16.61 -0.83
CA TYR A 171 -10.66 -15.32 -1.06
C TYR A 171 -11.63 -14.25 -1.61
N GLN A 172 -12.53 -14.66 -2.51
CA GLN A 172 -13.56 -13.78 -3.06
C GLN A 172 -14.51 -13.26 -1.97
N GLN A 173 -14.98 -14.12 -1.07
CA GLN A 173 -15.82 -13.70 0.06
C GLN A 173 -15.07 -12.77 1.03
N ALA A 174 -13.78 -13.02 1.26
CA ALA A 174 -12.97 -12.11 2.09
C ALA A 174 -12.81 -10.73 1.43
N LEU A 175 -12.64 -10.69 0.12
CA LEU A 175 -12.57 -9.46 -0.65
C LEU A 175 -13.90 -8.69 -0.63
N GLU A 176 -15.04 -9.37 -0.74
CA GLU A 176 -16.36 -8.78 -0.60
C GLU A 176 -16.57 -8.18 0.80
N GLN A 177 -16.19 -8.90 1.86
CA GLN A 177 -16.25 -8.35 3.23
C GLN A 177 -15.45 -7.06 3.39
N CYS A 178 -14.22 -6.99 2.85
CA CYS A 178 -13.43 -5.77 2.97
C CYS A 178 -13.99 -4.62 2.12
N ILE A 179 -14.60 -4.90 0.98
CA ILE A 179 -15.32 -3.89 0.18
C ILE A 179 -16.51 -3.36 0.97
N ASP A 180 -17.32 -4.23 1.55
CA ASP A 180 -18.50 -3.84 2.34
C ASP A 180 -18.16 -2.89 3.49
N VAL A 181 -17.00 -3.10 4.15
CA VAL A 181 -16.54 -2.21 5.24
C VAL A 181 -16.16 -0.83 4.71
N VAL A 182 -15.38 -0.74 3.64
CA VAL A 182 -14.83 0.55 3.19
C VAL A 182 -15.80 1.36 2.32
N VAL A 183 -16.87 0.75 1.84
CA VAL A 183 -17.93 1.51 1.15
C VAL A 183 -18.96 2.09 2.11
N GLN A 184 -18.89 1.75 3.40
CA GLN A 184 -19.71 2.41 4.42
C GLN A 184 -19.34 3.88 4.55
N GLY A 185 -20.36 4.73 4.67
CA GLY A 185 -20.15 6.19 4.73
C GLY A 185 -19.71 6.78 3.38
N ASP A 186 -19.27 8.03 3.40
CA ASP A 186 -19.00 8.84 2.20
C ASP A 186 -17.49 9.06 1.92
N GLY A 187 -16.59 8.53 2.76
CA GLY A 187 -15.15 8.73 2.64
C GLY A 187 -14.56 8.11 1.36
N ASP A 188 -13.64 8.81 0.74
CA ASP A 188 -12.81 8.27 -0.35
C ASP A 188 -11.97 7.08 0.14
N ILE A 189 -11.50 6.23 -0.77
CA ILE A 189 -10.88 4.94 -0.46
C ILE A 189 -9.41 4.96 -0.91
N GLY A 190 -8.50 4.67 0.03
CA GLY A 190 -7.11 4.36 -0.25
C GLY A 190 -6.89 2.85 -0.44
N ILE A 191 -6.06 2.48 -1.40
CA ILE A 191 -5.66 1.09 -1.66
C ILE A 191 -4.18 0.95 -1.32
N GLU A 192 -3.89 0.15 -0.30
CA GLU A 192 -2.55 -0.14 0.18
C GLU A 192 -2.20 -1.61 -0.09
N VAL A 193 -1.02 -1.85 -0.59
CA VAL A 193 -0.44 -3.18 -0.76
C VAL A 193 0.95 -3.18 -0.16
N ASP A 194 1.10 -3.83 0.98
CA ASP A 194 2.42 -4.26 1.41
C ASP A 194 2.86 -5.44 0.56
N THR A 195 3.94 -5.28 -0.19
CA THR A 195 4.42 -6.35 -1.07
C THR A 195 4.97 -7.55 -0.30
N ASP A 196 5.16 -7.46 1.02
CA ASP A 196 5.50 -8.59 1.87
C ASP A 196 4.29 -9.52 2.16
N SER A 197 3.09 -9.13 1.73
CA SER A 197 1.93 -10.01 1.64
C SER A 197 2.05 -11.07 0.53
N ILE A 198 2.91 -10.81 -0.48
CA ILE A 198 3.03 -11.64 -1.69
C ILE A 198 4.13 -12.68 -1.49
N SER A 199 3.81 -13.96 -1.73
CA SER A 199 4.79 -15.04 -1.65
C SER A 199 5.98 -14.79 -2.55
N LEU A 200 7.18 -15.04 -2.01
CA LEU A 200 8.46 -14.98 -2.72
C LEU A 200 8.85 -13.59 -3.23
N MET A 201 8.08 -12.55 -2.92
CA MET A 201 8.46 -11.18 -3.28
C MET A 201 9.74 -10.76 -2.54
N PRO A 202 10.72 -10.13 -3.20
CA PRO A 202 11.93 -9.65 -2.54
C PRO A 202 11.62 -8.43 -1.67
N VAL A 203 11.49 -8.68 -0.39
CA VAL A 203 11.12 -7.72 0.69
C VAL A 203 11.98 -7.99 1.93
N SER A 204 11.97 -7.08 2.91
CA SER A 204 12.71 -7.27 4.17
C SER A 204 12.09 -8.37 5.03
N ALA A 205 10.77 -8.47 5.08
CA ALA A 205 10.00 -9.47 5.82
C ALA A 205 9.57 -10.66 4.93
N PHE A 206 10.53 -11.24 4.21
CA PHE A 206 10.31 -12.31 3.24
C PHE A 206 9.41 -13.43 3.77
N THR A 207 8.47 -13.90 2.95
CA THR A 207 7.56 -14.98 3.28
C THR A 207 7.38 -15.98 2.14
N ASN A 208 7.29 -17.27 2.50
CA ASN A 208 6.81 -18.34 1.59
C ASN A 208 5.29 -18.54 1.71
N CYS A 209 4.69 -18.06 2.79
CA CYS A 209 3.27 -18.24 3.13
C CYS A 209 2.52 -16.92 2.90
N GLY A 210 2.59 -16.40 1.69
CA GLY A 210 1.90 -15.19 1.27
C GLY A 210 0.80 -15.47 0.25
N ILE A 211 0.18 -14.41 -0.18
CA ILE A 211 -0.83 -14.40 -1.24
C ILE A 211 -0.13 -14.56 -2.60
N SER A 212 -0.80 -15.15 -3.59
CA SER A 212 -0.26 -15.21 -4.95
C SER A 212 -0.29 -13.82 -5.61
N VAL A 213 0.62 -13.58 -6.55
CA VAL A 213 0.59 -12.35 -7.37
C VAL A 213 -0.78 -12.18 -8.03
N GLN A 214 -1.37 -13.25 -8.57
CA GLN A 214 -2.70 -13.22 -9.19
C GLN A 214 -3.80 -12.77 -8.20
N SER A 215 -3.76 -13.22 -6.95
CA SER A 215 -4.72 -12.78 -5.94
C SER A 215 -4.51 -11.30 -5.57
N ALA A 216 -3.27 -10.83 -5.54
CA ALA A 216 -2.95 -9.42 -5.32
C ALA A 216 -3.41 -8.53 -6.50
N GLU A 217 -3.25 -8.98 -7.75
CA GLU A 217 -3.80 -8.30 -8.93
C GLU A 217 -5.33 -8.22 -8.86
N GLN A 218 -6.00 -9.31 -8.48
CA GLN A 218 -7.45 -9.33 -8.29
C GLN A 218 -7.90 -8.34 -7.22
N PHE A 219 -7.19 -8.27 -6.08
CA PHE A 219 -7.43 -7.28 -5.03
C PHE A 219 -7.36 -5.86 -5.57
N VAL A 220 -6.25 -5.51 -6.20
CA VAL A 220 -6.04 -4.16 -6.74
C VAL A 220 -7.09 -3.81 -7.79
N TYR A 221 -7.36 -4.72 -8.73
CA TYR A 221 -8.33 -4.50 -9.81
C TYR A 221 -9.75 -4.27 -9.26
N GLN A 222 -10.23 -5.12 -8.35
CA GLN A 222 -11.59 -5.01 -7.82
C GLN A 222 -11.78 -3.71 -7.02
N LEU A 223 -10.80 -3.32 -6.22
CA LEU A 223 -10.85 -2.09 -5.45
C LEU A 223 -10.70 -0.83 -6.33
N ALA A 224 -9.87 -0.88 -7.36
CA ALA A 224 -9.73 0.22 -8.30
C ALA A 224 -11.03 0.54 -9.06
N ARG A 225 -11.92 -0.43 -9.23
CA ARG A 225 -13.25 -0.24 -9.82
C ARG A 225 -14.23 0.52 -8.92
N LEU A 226 -13.97 0.61 -7.64
CA LEU A 226 -14.84 1.36 -6.73
C LEU A 226 -14.81 2.85 -7.06
N PRO A 227 -15.96 3.52 -7.18
CA PRO A 227 -16.05 4.93 -7.61
C PRO A 227 -15.20 5.89 -6.77
N ARG A 228 -15.03 5.60 -5.50
CA ARG A 228 -14.32 6.45 -4.54
C ARG A 228 -12.87 6.02 -4.30
N SER A 229 -12.31 5.04 -5.02
CA SER A 229 -10.88 4.75 -4.89
C SER A 229 -10.03 5.86 -5.50
N ARG A 230 -9.05 6.37 -4.72
CA ARG A 230 -8.31 7.58 -5.04
C ARG A 230 -6.82 7.41 -5.23
N TYR A 231 -6.24 6.36 -4.70
CA TYR A 231 -4.82 6.10 -4.89
C TYR A 231 -4.50 4.61 -4.78
N LEU A 232 -3.33 4.24 -5.29
CA LEU A 232 -2.68 2.97 -5.03
C LEU A 232 -1.29 3.23 -4.43
N HIS A 233 -0.97 2.55 -3.33
CA HIS A 233 0.38 2.50 -2.78
C HIS A 233 0.91 1.06 -2.79
N LEU A 234 2.11 0.86 -3.32
CA LEU A 234 2.84 -0.40 -3.32
C LEU A 234 4.10 -0.25 -2.46
N ALA A 235 4.03 -0.72 -1.21
CA ALA A 235 5.07 -0.55 -0.20
C ALA A 235 6.04 -1.73 -0.10
N GLU A 236 7.15 -1.53 0.59
CA GLU A 236 8.11 -2.51 1.11
C GLU A 236 8.92 -3.32 0.07
N ALA A 237 8.75 -3.10 -1.23
CA ALA A 237 9.56 -3.80 -2.24
C ALA A 237 11.06 -3.50 -2.05
N ALA A 238 11.84 -4.53 -1.76
CA ALA A 238 13.27 -4.46 -1.48
C ALA A 238 14.09 -5.40 -2.38
N PRO A 239 14.30 -5.07 -3.66
CA PRO A 239 14.99 -5.92 -4.62
C PRO A 239 16.37 -6.40 -4.19
N ALA A 240 17.05 -5.65 -3.33
CA ALA A 240 18.37 -6.03 -2.80
C ALA A 240 18.31 -7.23 -1.84
N GLN A 241 17.14 -7.58 -1.33
CA GLN A 241 16.93 -8.74 -0.45
C GLN A 241 16.74 -10.06 -1.21
N HIS A 242 16.72 -10.02 -2.54
CA HIS A 242 16.56 -11.23 -3.34
C HIS A 242 17.73 -12.20 -3.16
N PRO A 243 17.50 -13.52 -2.89
CA PRO A 243 18.56 -14.50 -2.65
C PRO A 243 19.60 -14.61 -3.77
N SER A 244 19.16 -14.42 -5.01
CA SER A 244 20.05 -14.44 -6.21
C SER A 244 20.65 -13.08 -6.55
N GLY A 245 20.55 -12.10 -5.64
CA GLY A 245 21.16 -10.77 -5.76
C GLY A 245 20.28 -9.73 -6.44
N LEU A 246 20.77 -8.49 -6.44
CA LEU A 246 20.03 -7.28 -6.83
C LEU A 246 19.45 -7.38 -8.27
N SER A 247 20.18 -7.95 -9.21
CA SER A 247 19.72 -8.03 -10.62
C SER A 247 18.46 -8.87 -10.77
N ALA A 248 18.42 -10.04 -10.11
CA ALA A 248 17.24 -10.89 -10.06
C ALA A 248 16.08 -10.17 -9.36
N GLY A 249 16.34 -9.57 -8.20
CA GLY A 249 15.34 -8.84 -7.43
C GLY A 249 14.75 -7.65 -8.18
N LEU A 250 15.56 -6.88 -8.92
CA LEU A 250 15.06 -5.80 -9.78
C LEU A 250 14.16 -6.33 -10.90
N ASN A 251 14.49 -7.50 -11.45
CA ASN A 251 13.69 -8.12 -12.52
C ASN A 251 12.36 -8.65 -11.98
N GLU A 252 12.36 -9.38 -10.88
CA GLU A 252 11.16 -10.02 -10.32
C GLU A 252 10.23 -9.00 -9.66
N ALA A 253 10.75 -8.15 -8.78
CA ALA A 253 9.96 -7.09 -8.16
C ALA A 253 9.36 -6.15 -9.22
N GLY A 254 10.13 -5.80 -10.26
CA GLY A 254 9.63 -4.94 -11.33
C GLY A 254 8.46 -5.56 -12.09
N GLN A 255 8.46 -6.87 -12.33
CA GLN A 255 7.33 -7.54 -12.96
C GLN A 255 6.07 -7.51 -12.09
N VAL A 256 6.20 -7.83 -10.81
CA VAL A 256 5.06 -7.83 -9.88
C VAL A 256 4.50 -6.41 -9.72
N LEU A 257 5.35 -5.41 -9.50
CA LEU A 257 4.91 -4.02 -9.37
C LEU A 257 4.19 -3.52 -10.63
N CYS A 258 4.69 -3.87 -11.83
CA CYS A 258 4.02 -3.52 -13.09
C CYS A 258 2.67 -4.22 -13.23
N ALA A 259 2.54 -5.48 -12.85
CA ALA A 259 1.28 -6.21 -12.89
C ALA A 259 0.22 -5.56 -11.98
N LEU A 260 0.59 -5.19 -10.75
CA LEU A 260 -0.30 -4.51 -9.82
C LEU A 260 -0.71 -3.10 -10.31
N VAL A 261 0.22 -2.32 -10.85
CA VAL A 261 -0.08 -1.01 -11.45
C VAL A 261 -1.01 -1.17 -12.64
N PHE A 262 -0.77 -2.16 -13.50
CA PHE A 262 -1.63 -2.44 -14.64
C PHE A 262 -3.04 -2.85 -14.20
N ALA A 263 -3.18 -3.71 -13.19
CA ALA A 263 -4.47 -4.08 -12.61
C ALA A 263 -5.24 -2.85 -12.09
N PHE A 264 -4.53 -1.90 -11.44
CA PHE A 264 -5.13 -0.64 -10.99
C PHE A 264 -5.63 0.22 -12.16
N ILE A 265 -4.81 0.42 -13.19
CA ILE A 265 -5.17 1.20 -14.39
C ILE A 265 -6.40 0.60 -15.06
N GLN A 266 -6.42 -0.71 -15.27
CA GLN A 266 -7.56 -1.41 -15.86
C GLN A 266 -8.83 -1.27 -15.00
N GLY A 267 -8.70 -1.40 -13.67
CA GLY A 267 -9.83 -1.21 -12.76
C GLY A 267 -10.43 0.20 -12.87
N LYS A 268 -9.59 1.24 -12.96
CA LYS A 268 -10.03 2.64 -13.17
C LYS A 268 -10.69 2.85 -14.54
N GLN A 269 -10.17 2.25 -15.60
CA GLN A 269 -10.76 2.32 -16.93
C GLN A 269 -12.15 1.66 -16.98
N HIS A 270 -12.32 0.51 -16.33
CA HIS A 270 -13.60 -0.19 -16.29
C HIS A 270 -14.62 0.48 -15.34
N GLN A 271 -14.16 1.27 -14.37
CA GLN A 271 -15.02 2.16 -13.59
C GLN A 271 -15.69 3.21 -14.50
N ALA A 272 -14.90 3.89 -15.35
CA ALA A 272 -15.37 4.95 -16.24
C ALA A 272 -16.38 4.44 -17.30
N GLN A 273 -16.31 3.15 -17.67
CA GLN A 273 -17.25 2.53 -18.64
C GLN A 273 -18.60 2.10 -18.01
N ALA A 274 -18.67 2.02 -16.69
CA ALA A 274 -19.88 1.56 -15.98
C ALA A 274 -20.83 2.72 -15.57
N ILE A 275 -20.44 3.96 -15.86
CA ILE A 275 -21.24 5.19 -15.67
C ILE A 275 -21.86 5.61 -17.00
#